data_e84f7e4863ab544ba7af6d205c2ba0e9
#
_entry.id   e84f7e4863ab544ba7af6d205c2ba0e9
#
_cell.length_a   1.000
_cell.length_b   1.000
_cell.length_c   1.000
_cell.angle_alpha   90.00
_cell.angle_beta   90.00
_cell.angle_gamma   90.00
#
_symmetry.space_group_name_H-M   'P 1'
#
loop_
_entity.id
_entity.type
_entity.pdbx_description
1 polymer ?
#
loop_
_entity_poly.entity_id
_entity_poly.type
_entity_poly.pdbx_seq_one_letter_code
_entity_poly.pdbx_strand_id
1 'polypeptide(L)'
;MIYSSNMASLHIKHFGPIEDSTRIEFTPLMVLIGRQSSGKSTFMKVLCFCRWIEKRVMVSTDDIINQYTHYGRFVKELKQFHRLNDDYIKKNSSIEYNGDTITIEYRGGTNPKISRKADFAQRRYNSKICYIPAERNLVSALQNIDRAYKATERDVLFNFIYEWDEAKSPSTKSNPYRLSVTGDFSYANKSGNDFIIRKDGTESPAFYASSGIQSVTPLDVMSHYMMSQVGKRAPMSMSDLNAIQEPNSKRLTYQSAQVFIEEPEQNLYPESQRLIILSLVKALAEAQKKESEPSMIMLTTHSPY
;
A
#
# COMPACT_ATOMS: atom_id res chain seq x y z
N MET A 1 -30.46 -2.76 18.09
CA MET A 1 -30.13 -3.15 16.70
C MET A 1 -28.74 -3.74 16.73
N ILE A 2 -28.63 -5.04 16.56
CA ILE A 2 -27.33 -5.73 16.53
C ILE A 2 -26.76 -5.49 15.12
N TYR A 3 -25.82 -4.57 14.99
CA TYR A 3 -24.98 -4.50 13.80
C TYR A 3 -24.10 -5.76 13.81
N SER A 4 -24.55 -6.82 13.15
CA SER A 4 -23.60 -7.83 12.67
C SER A 4 -22.81 -7.17 11.53
N SER A 5 -21.83 -6.37 11.89
CA SER A 5 -20.87 -5.82 10.94
C SER A 5 -20.06 -7.01 10.44
N ASN A 6 -20.33 -7.43 9.21
CA ASN A 6 -19.42 -8.28 8.45
C ASN A 6 -18.16 -7.44 8.13
N MET A 7 -17.35 -7.17 9.16
CA MET A 7 -16.10 -6.45 8.97
C MET A 7 -15.22 -7.22 8.00
N ALA A 8 -14.53 -6.49 7.12
CA ALA A 8 -13.58 -7.11 6.22
C ALA A 8 -12.47 -7.78 7.04
N SER A 9 -12.04 -8.97 6.62
CA SER A 9 -11.11 -9.81 7.39
C SER A 9 -10.26 -10.71 6.50
N LEU A 10 -9.14 -11.17 7.06
CA LEU A 10 -8.25 -12.15 6.42
C LEU A 10 -7.87 -13.24 7.41
N HIS A 11 -7.88 -14.49 6.93
CA HIS A 11 -7.37 -15.65 7.63
C HIS A 11 -6.42 -16.42 6.73
N ILE A 12 -5.22 -16.70 7.20
CA ILE A 12 -4.16 -17.38 6.45
C ILE A 12 -3.68 -18.57 7.28
N LYS A 13 -3.57 -19.74 6.64
CA LYS A 13 -2.98 -20.94 7.25
C LYS A 13 -1.89 -21.53 6.38
N HIS A 14 -0.84 -22.05 7.03
CA HIS A 14 0.28 -22.78 6.41
C HIS A 14 0.87 -22.08 5.18
N PHE A 15 1.09 -20.75 5.28
CA PHE A 15 1.56 -19.94 4.19
C PHE A 15 2.88 -19.24 4.59
N GLY A 16 3.99 -19.62 3.94
CA GLY A 16 5.32 -19.17 4.35
C GLY A 16 5.55 -19.45 5.84
N PRO A 17 5.95 -18.43 6.63
CA PRO A 17 6.18 -18.58 8.06
C PRO A 17 4.88 -18.57 8.91
N ILE A 18 3.71 -18.32 8.30
CA ILE A 18 2.44 -18.30 9.02
C ILE A 18 1.90 -19.71 9.14
N GLU A 19 1.76 -20.20 10.37
CA GLU A 19 1.10 -21.48 10.65
C GLU A 19 -0.44 -21.31 10.68
N ASP A 20 -0.95 -20.40 11.49
CA ASP A 20 -2.33 -19.95 11.53
C ASP A 20 -2.41 -18.51 12.04
N SER A 21 -2.89 -17.59 11.21
CA SER A 21 -3.01 -16.16 11.60
C SER A 21 -4.24 -15.89 12.48
N THR A 22 -5.12 -16.89 12.67
CA THR A 22 -6.50 -16.64 13.07
C THR A 22 -7.21 -15.68 12.11
N ARG A 23 -8.50 -15.40 12.35
CA ARG A 23 -9.23 -14.42 11.55
C ARG A 23 -8.98 -13.02 12.11
N ILE A 24 -8.31 -12.17 11.33
CA ILE A 24 -8.01 -10.77 11.70
C ILE A 24 -8.99 -9.85 10.95
N GLU A 25 -9.76 -9.09 11.71
CA GLU A 25 -10.66 -8.05 11.18
C GLU A 25 -9.89 -6.75 10.95
N PHE A 26 -10.27 -5.98 9.91
CA PHE A 26 -9.55 -4.78 9.54
C PHE A 26 -10.12 -3.55 10.23
N THR A 27 -9.21 -2.73 10.74
CA THR A 27 -9.48 -1.41 11.30
C THR A 27 -8.73 -0.35 10.51
N PRO A 28 -9.12 0.92 10.62
CA PRO A 28 -8.43 1.99 9.89
C PRO A 28 -6.93 2.08 10.16
N LEU A 29 -6.50 1.81 11.39
CA LEU A 29 -5.09 1.69 11.75
C LEU A 29 -4.83 0.28 12.26
N MET A 30 -3.88 -0.43 11.63
CA MET A 30 -3.44 -1.76 12.02
C MET A 30 -1.94 -1.79 12.24
N VAL A 31 -1.51 -2.40 13.33
CA VAL A 31 -0.08 -2.57 13.64
C VAL A 31 0.18 -4.03 13.96
N LEU A 32 1.03 -4.67 13.17
CA LEU A 32 1.52 -6.03 13.42
C LEU A 32 2.90 -5.95 14.07
N ILE A 33 2.96 -6.32 15.33
CA ILE A 33 4.20 -6.37 16.12
C ILE A 33 4.62 -7.81 16.31
N GLY A 34 5.91 -8.10 16.22
CA GLY A 34 6.43 -9.43 16.50
C GLY A 34 7.88 -9.61 16.07
N ARG A 35 8.45 -10.76 16.40
CA ARG A 35 9.83 -11.12 16.07
C ARG A 35 10.06 -11.12 14.55
N GLN A 36 11.33 -10.99 14.15
CA GLN A 36 11.73 -11.17 12.75
C GLN A 36 11.26 -12.55 12.24
N SER A 37 10.90 -12.62 10.96
CA SER A 37 10.43 -13.84 10.29
C SER A 37 9.16 -14.48 10.88
N SER A 38 8.37 -13.77 11.71
CA SER A 38 7.12 -14.28 12.28
C SER A 38 5.92 -14.23 11.32
N GLY A 39 6.10 -13.79 10.07
CA GLY A 39 5.03 -13.74 9.07
C GLY A 39 4.29 -12.40 8.95
N LYS A 40 4.68 -11.34 9.69
CA LYS A 40 4.02 -10.03 9.63
C LYS A 40 3.96 -9.47 8.20
N SER A 41 5.11 -9.37 7.53
CA SER A 41 5.18 -8.89 6.13
C SER A 41 4.44 -9.83 5.18
N THR A 42 4.46 -11.14 5.42
CA THR A 42 3.71 -12.11 4.62
C THR A 42 2.20 -11.86 4.73
N PHE A 43 1.68 -11.66 5.94
CA PHE A 43 0.26 -11.32 6.15
C PHE A 43 -0.11 -10.02 5.42
N MET A 44 0.69 -8.98 5.59
CA MET A 44 0.46 -7.67 4.96
C MET A 44 0.52 -7.74 3.43
N LYS A 45 1.45 -8.53 2.87
CA LYS A 45 1.59 -8.76 1.43
C LYS A 45 0.35 -9.46 0.86
N VAL A 46 -0.12 -10.52 1.51
CA VAL A 46 -1.34 -11.22 1.08
C VAL A 46 -2.56 -10.30 1.16
N LEU A 47 -2.70 -9.51 2.24
CA LEU A 47 -3.78 -8.55 2.37
C LEU A 47 -3.75 -7.49 1.27
N CYS A 48 -2.59 -6.88 1.03
CA CYS A 48 -2.41 -5.89 -0.05
C CYS A 48 -2.83 -6.46 -1.41
N PHE A 49 -2.43 -7.69 -1.72
CA PHE A 49 -2.79 -8.35 -2.97
C PHE A 49 -4.30 -8.63 -3.08
N CYS A 50 -4.95 -9.10 -2.02
CA CYS A 50 -6.39 -9.31 -2.00
C CYS A 50 -7.16 -7.99 -2.18
N ARG A 51 -6.73 -6.92 -1.51
CA ARG A 51 -7.28 -5.56 -1.67
C ARG A 51 -7.12 -5.03 -3.09
N TRP A 52 -5.97 -5.31 -3.70
CA TRP A 52 -5.73 -4.92 -5.09
C TRP A 52 -6.63 -5.67 -6.08
N ILE A 53 -6.84 -6.98 -5.89
CA ILE A 53 -7.82 -7.75 -6.70
C ILE A 53 -9.22 -7.18 -6.53
N GLU A 54 -9.65 -6.94 -5.27
CA GLU A 54 -10.96 -6.37 -4.97
C GLU A 54 -11.17 -5.03 -5.68
N LYS A 55 -10.18 -4.12 -5.59
CA LYS A 55 -10.22 -2.86 -6.32
C LYS A 55 -10.40 -3.08 -7.83
N ARG A 56 -9.64 -3.97 -8.44
CA ARG A 56 -9.77 -4.26 -9.88
C ARG A 56 -11.17 -4.77 -10.23
N VAL A 57 -11.74 -5.67 -9.43
CA VAL A 57 -13.11 -6.17 -9.62
C VAL A 57 -14.14 -5.05 -9.53
N MET A 58 -13.93 -4.07 -8.65
CA MET A 58 -14.86 -2.93 -8.49
C MET A 58 -14.79 -1.93 -9.65
N VAL A 59 -13.59 -1.67 -10.18
CA VAL A 59 -13.34 -0.55 -11.10
C VAL A 59 -13.37 -1.00 -12.56
N SER A 60 -12.76 -2.14 -12.88
CA SER A 60 -12.56 -2.59 -14.26
C SER A 60 -13.85 -3.11 -14.92
N THR A 61 -13.90 -2.98 -16.24
CA THR A 61 -14.87 -3.65 -17.11
C THR A 61 -14.44 -5.06 -17.47
N ASP A 62 -13.16 -5.38 -17.36
CA ASP A 62 -12.64 -6.71 -17.61
C ASP A 62 -13.19 -7.74 -16.62
N ASP A 63 -13.31 -8.99 -17.05
CA ASP A 63 -13.66 -10.09 -16.16
C ASP A 63 -12.45 -10.51 -15.30
N ILE A 64 -12.16 -9.67 -14.31
CA ILE A 64 -11.04 -9.86 -13.35
C ILE A 64 -11.19 -11.16 -12.58
N ILE A 65 -12.42 -11.54 -12.21
CA ILE A 65 -12.68 -12.79 -11.48
C ILE A 65 -12.22 -13.98 -12.32
N ASN A 66 -12.65 -14.04 -13.58
CA ASN A 66 -12.24 -15.11 -14.47
C ASN A 66 -10.71 -15.15 -14.68
N GLN A 67 -10.06 -13.99 -14.78
CA GLN A 67 -8.59 -13.92 -14.90
C GLN A 67 -7.87 -14.59 -13.75
N TYR A 68 -8.34 -14.44 -12.49
CA TYR A 68 -7.68 -14.99 -11.32
C TYR A 68 -8.12 -16.40 -10.93
N THR A 69 -9.28 -16.86 -11.40
CA THR A 69 -9.80 -18.19 -11.09
C THR A 69 -9.31 -19.29 -12.02
N HIS A 70 -8.44 -18.97 -12.99
CA HIS A 70 -7.92 -19.92 -13.97
C HIS A 70 -6.40 -19.93 -14.05
N TYR A 71 -5.83 -21.04 -14.50
CA TYR A 71 -4.41 -21.20 -14.85
C TYR A 71 -3.40 -20.86 -13.75
N GLY A 72 -3.79 -20.95 -12.48
CA GLY A 72 -2.90 -20.65 -11.36
C GLY A 72 -2.43 -19.19 -11.27
N ARG A 73 -3.09 -18.26 -12.02
CA ARG A 73 -2.67 -16.86 -12.10
C ARG A 73 -2.64 -16.17 -10.73
N PHE A 74 -3.60 -16.45 -9.86
CA PHE A 74 -3.63 -15.90 -8.50
C PHE A 74 -2.33 -16.13 -7.75
N VAL A 75 -1.88 -17.38 -7.70
CA VAL A 75 -0.62 -17.76 -7.02
C VAL A 75 0.60 -17.19 -7.73
N LYS A 76 0.61 -17.28 -9.06
CA LYS A 76 1.74 -16.78 -9.85
C LYS A 76 1.94 -15.28 -9.64
N GLU A 77 0.89 -14.47 -9.74
CA GLU A 77 0.98 -13.02 -9.57
C GLU A 77 1.25 -12.63 -8.11
N LEU A 78 0.66 -13.32 -7.12
CA LEU A 78 0.97 -13.10 -5.72
C LEU A 78 2.46 -13.32 -5.42
N LYS A 79 3.03 -14.42 -5.91
CA LYS A 79 4.46 -14.73 -5.72
C LYS A 79 5.35 -13.72 -6.44
N GLN A 80 5.06 -13.44 -7.70
CA GLN A 80 5.84 -12.52 -8.51
C GLN A 80 5.83 -11.11 -7.93
N PHE A 81 4.64 -10.56 -7.63
CA PHE A 81 4.51 -9.20 -7.15
C PHE A 81 5.20 -9.00 -5.80
N HIS A 82 5.04 -9.93 -4.87
CA HIS A 82 5.61 -9.82 -3.52
C HIS A 82 6.94 -10.56 -3.33
N ARG A 83 7.56 -11.06 -4.40
CA ARG A 83 8.85 -11.78 -4.37
C ARG A 83 8.84 -12.95 -3.38
N LEU A 84 7.78 -13.75 -3.42
CA LEU A 84 7.66 -14.95 -2.60
C LEU A 84 8.21 -16.16 -3.36
N ASN A 85 9.01 -16.97 -2.69
CA ASN A 85 9.53 -18.20 -3.30
C ASN A 85 8.47 -19.33 -3.32
N ASP A 86 8.79 -20.45 -3.97
CA ASP A 86 7.86 -21.56 -4.13
C ASP A 86 7.48 -22.24 -2.81
N ASP A 87 8.37 -22.20 -1.82
CA ASP A 87 8.18 -22.84 -0.50
C ASP A 87 7.10 -22.14 0.36
N TYR A 88 6.70 -20.92 -0.02
CA TYR A 88 5.65 -20.19 0.70
C TYR A 88 4.27 -20.84 0.61
N ILE A 89 4.00 -21.58 -0.47
CA ILE A 89 2.68 -22.15 -0.73
C ILE A 89 2.75 -23.66 -0.75
N LYS A 90 2.13 -24.29 0.26
CA LYS A 90 2.06 -25.73 0.43
C LYS A 90 0.67 -26.24 0.05
N LYS A 91 0.51 -27.57 -0.11
CA LYS A 91 -0.79 -28.18 -0.43
C LYS A 91 -1.88 -27.89 0.61
N ASN A 92 -1.49 -27.73 1.87
CA ASN A 92 -2.39 -27.39 2.97
C ASN A 92 -2.50 -25.88 3.25
N SER A 93 -1.86 -25.02 2.43
CA SER A 93 -2.02 -23.58 2.57
C SER A 93 -3.45 -23.12 2.27
N SER A 94 -3.95 -22.16 3.04
CA SER A 94 -5.24 -21.54 2.73
C SER A 94 -5.21 -20.03 2.98
N ILE A 95 -6.00 -19.32 2.18
CA ILE A 95 -6.27 -17.87 2.31
C ILE A 95 -7.78 -17.71 2.24
N GLU A 96 -8.36 -17.15 3.29
CA GLU A 96 -9.78 -16.77 3.35
C GLU A 96 -9.85 -15.25 3.53
N TYR A 97 -10.16 -14.54 2.47
CA TYR A 97 -10.33 -13.09 2.46
C TYR A 97 -11.82 -12.76 2.35
N ASN A 98 -12.33 -12.03 3.32
CA ASN A 98 -13.66 -11.43 3.31
C ASN A 98 -13.50 -9.92 3.14
N GLY A 99 -13.53 -9.42 1.91
CA GLY A 99 -13.38 -8.00 1.59
C GLY A 99 -14.65 -7.19 1.82
N ASP A 100 -14.68 -5.96 1.33
CA ASP A 100 -15.85 -5.09 1.41
C ASP A 100 -16.94 -5.53 0.43
N THR A 101 -16.53 -5.97 -0.77
CA THR A 101 -17.43 -6.28 -1.89
C THR A 101 -17.26 -7.68 -2.48
N ILE A 102 -16.13 -8.35 -2.20
CA ILE A 102 -15.86 -9.71 -2.67
C ILE A 102 -15.37 -10.61 -1.53
N THR A 103 -15.40 -11.91 -1.78
CA THR A 103 -14.68 -12.92 -0.99
C THR A 103 -13.69 -13.65 -1.86
N ILE A 104 -12.54 -14.05 -1.29
CA ILE A 104 -11.53 -14.90 -1.94
C ILE A 104 -11.25 -16.08 -1.02
N GLU A 105 -11.47 -17.30 -1.52
CA GLU A 105 -11.14 -18.54 -0.86
C GLU A 105 -10.10 -19.30 -1.70
N TYR A 106 -8.89 -19.44 -1.19
CA TYR A 106 -7.81 -20.19 -1.83
C TYR A 106 -7.39 -21.38 -0.97
N ARG A 107 -7.13 -22.50 -1.61
CA ARG A 107 -6.53 -23.70 -0.98
C ARG A 107 -5.36 -24.16 -1.83
N GLY A 108 -4.26 -24.55 -1.20
CA GLY A 108 -3.03 -24.92 -1.88
C GLY A 108 -3.25 -25.98 -2.96
N GLY A 109 -2.65 -25.77 -4.12
CA GLY A 109 -2.78 -26.63 -5.29
C GLY A 109 -4.06 -26.46 -6.12
N THR A 110 -4.92 -25.48 -5.77
CA THR A 110 -6.17 -25.21 -6.51
C THR A 110 -6.20 -23.79 -7.08
N ASN A 111 -7.18 -23.50 -7.92
CA ASN A 111 -7.51 -22.11 -8.23
C ASN A 111 -8.39 -21.50 -7.13
N PRO A 112 -8.30 -20.18 -6.86
CA PRO A 112 -9.15 -19.55 -5.86
C PRO A 112 -10.61 -19.52 -6.33
N LYS A 113 -11.54 -19.55 -5.37
CA LYS A 113 -12.93 -19.16 -5.58
C LYS A 113 -13.07 -17.68 -5.23
N ILE A 114 -13.48 -16.85 -6.18
CA ILE A 114 -13.72 -15.42 -5.97
C ILE A 114 -15.20 -15.16 -6.23
N SER A 115 -15.89 -14.59 -5.25
CA SER A 115 -17.34 -14.34 -5.32
C SER A 115 -17.66 -12.89 -4.97
N ARG A 116 -18.58 -12.28 -5.73
CA ARG A 116 -19.15 -10.97 -5.39
C ARG A 116 -20.16 -11.11 -4.27
N LYS A 117 -20.19 -10.16 -3.34
CA LYS A 117 -21.23 -10.08 -2.31
C LYS A 117 -22.56 -9.63 -2.92
N ALA A 118 -23.66 -9.89 -2.22
CA ALA A 118 -25.02 -9.59 -2.72
C ALA A 118 -25.22 -8.10 -3.05
N ASP A 119 -24.61 -7.21 -2.29
CA ASP A 119 -24.65 -5.75 -2.43
C ASP A 119 -23.54 -5.16 -3.30
N PHE A 120 -22.80 -6.00 -4.06
CA PHE A 120 -21.65 -5.59 -4.86
C PHE A 120 -21.93 -4.40 -5.78
N ALA A 121 -23.03 -4.43 -6.50
CA ALA A 121 -23.34 -3.41 -7.48
C ALA A 121 -23.48 -2.00 -6.86
N GLN A 122 -24.05 -1.92 -5.67
CA GLN A 122 -24.30 -0.69 -4.92
C GLN A 122 -23.06 -0.18 -4.17
N ARG A 123 -22.12 -1.06 -3.88
CA ARG A 123 -20.93 -0.77 -3.06
C ARG A 123 -19.64 -0.61 -3.86
N ARG A 124 -19.72 -0.47 -5.17
CA ARG A 124 -18.52 -0.26 -6.00
C ARG A 124 -17.93 1.11 -5.78
N TYR A 125 -16.63 1.16 -5.49
CA TYR A 125 -15.87 2.40 -5.34
C TYR A 125 -14.43 2.20 -5.84
N ASN A 126 -13.64 3.29 -5.90
CA ASN A 126 -12.22 3.22 -6.20
C ASN A 126 -11.39 3.56 -4.95
N SER A 127 -10.27 2.90 -4.80
CA SER A 127 -9.31 3.17 -3.73
C SER A 127 -7.89 3.35 -4.26
N LYS A 128 -7.09 4.22 -3.65
CA LYS A 128 -5.65 4.30 -3.89
C LYS A 128 -4.97 3.28 -2.98
N ILE A 129 -4.24 2.31 -3.57
CA ILE A 129 -3.54 1.26 -2.81
C ILE A 129 -2.04 1.42 -3.04
N CYS A 130 -1.26 1.45 -1.98
CA CYS A 130 0.19 1.57 -2.02
C CYS A 130 0.86 0.64 -1.01
N TYR A 131 1.97 0.04 -1.43
CA TYR A 131 2.85 -0.74 -0.56
C TYR A 131 4.21 -0.05 -0.48
N ILE A 132 4.64 0.29 0.73
CA ILE A 132 5.93 0.93 1.03
C ILE A 132 6.83 -0.12 1.67
N PRO A 133 7.80 -0.68 0.92
CA PRO A 133 8.65 -1.77 1.40
C PRO A 133 9.71 -1.29 2.41
N ALA A 134 10.36 -2.24 3.07
CA ALA A 134 11.50 -1.95 3.95
C ALA A 134 12.67 -1.32 3.17
N GLU A 135 12.86 -1.71 1.91
CA GLU A 135 13.92 -1.20 1.01
C GLU A 135 13.65 0.20 0.44
N ARG A 136 12.66 0.92 0.96
CA ARG A 136 12.24 2.26 0.46
C ARG A 136 13.37 3.30 0.37
N ASN A 137 14.41 3.17 1.19
CA ASN A 137 15.56 4.08 1.14
C ASN A 137 16.32 4.05 -0.19
N LEU A 138 16.16 3.01 -1.01
CA LEU A 138 16.81 2.89 -2.32
C LEU A 138 16.51 4.08 -3.23
N VAL A 139 15.30 4.65 -3.17
CA VAL A 139 14.93 5.82 -4.00
C VAL A 139 15.67 7.10 -3.59
N SER A 140 16.15 7.20 -2.35
CA SER A 140 16.96 8.31 -1.87
C SER A 140 18.46 8.01 -1.92
N ALA A 141 18.84 6.74 -1.78
CA ALA A 141 20.24 6.31 -1.71
C ALA A 141 20.88 6.07 -3.08
N LEU A 142 20.07 5.86 -4.13
CA LEU A 142 20.57 5.60 -5.48
C LEU A 142 20.15 6.71 -6.44
N GLN A 143 21.12 7.26 -7.18
CA GLN A 143 20.82 8.23 -8.24
C GLN A 143 20.26 7.52 -9.47
N ASN A 144 19.23 8.07 -10.09
CA ASN A 144 18.57 7.55 -11.30
C ASN A 144 18.14 6.06 -11.16
N ILE A 145 17.58 5.70 -10.02
CA ILE A 145 17.13 4.33 -9.75
C ILE A 145 16.12 3.85 -10.79
N ASP A 146 15.26 4.73 -11.31
CA ASP A 146 14.31 4.50 -12.39
C ASP A 146 14.99 3.98 -13.67
N ARG A 147 16.21 4.43 -13.95
CA ARG A 147 17.03 3.99 -15.10
C ARG A 147 17.82 2.72 -14.79
N ALA A 148 18.28 2.58 -13.55
CA ALA A 148 19.08 1.43 -13.10
C ALA A 148 18.22 0.19 -12.86
N TYR A 149 17.00 0.36 -12.36
CA TYR A 149 16.08 -0.73 -12.07
C TYR A 149 15.32 -1.15 -13.34
N LYS A 150 15.94 -1.99 -14.13
CA LYS A 150 15.29 -2.65 -15.28
C LYS A 150 14.53 -3.87 -14.75
N ALA A 151 13.33 -3.65 -14.27
CA ALA A 151 12.46 -4.77 -13.93
C ALA A 151 12.02 -5.48 -15.22
N THR A 152 12.42 -6.71 -15.39
CA THR A 152 11.82 -7.63 -16.37
C THR A 152 10.42 -8.04 -15.92
N GLU A 153 10.12 -7.87 -14.64
CA GLU A 153 8.86 -8.24 -13.99
C GLU A 153 8.38 -7.09 -13.11
N ARG A 154 7.07 -6.83 -13.13
CA ARG A 154 6.43 -5.82 -12.28
C ARG A 154 6.23 -6.37 -10.88
N ASP A 155 7.16 -6.08 -9.99
CA ASP A 155 7.11 -6.45 -8.58
C ASP A 155 6.78 -5.25 -7.66
N VAL A 156 6.74 -5.51 -6.36
CA VAL A 156 6.41 -4.51 -5.35
C VAL A 156 7.38 -3.33 -5.33
N LEU A 157 8.67 -3.59 -5.56
CA LEU A 157 9.69 -2.54 -5.59
C LEU A 157 9.58 -1.67 -6.85
N PHE A 158 9.32 -2.29 -8.01
CA PHE A 158 9.04 -1.57 -9.24
C PHE A 158 7.82 -0.66 -9.06
N ASN A 159 6.73 -1.19 -8.48
CA ASN A 159 5.53 -0.40 -8.23
C ASN A 159 5.78 0.74 -7.25
N PHE A 160 6.59 0.50 -6.20
CA PHE A 160 6.98 1.53 -5.24
C PHE A 160 7.79 2.66 -5.91
N ILE A 161 8.76 2.33 -6.77
CA ILE A 161 9.57 3.33 -7.51
C ILE A 161 8.67 4.17 -8.43
N TYR A 162 7.73 3.53 -9.13
CA TYR A 162 6.77 4.21 -10.00
C TYR A 162 5.86 5.17 -9.22
N GLU A 163 5.29 4.72 -8.11
CA GLU A 163 4.43 5.55 -7.24
C GLU A 163 5.23 6.67 -6.55
N TRP A 164 6.53 6.47 -6.30
CA TRP A 164 7.42 7.51 -5.79
C TRP A 164 7.55 8.68 -6.77
N ASP A 165 7.66 8.42 -8.06
CA ASP A 165 7.75 9.47 -9.08
C ASP A 165 6.50 10.36 -9.10
N GLU A 166 5.32 9.80 -8.89
CA GLU A 166 4.08 10.56 -8.72
C GLU A 166 4.09 11.35 -7.40
N ALA A 167 4.45 10.70 -6.30
CA ALA A 167 4.38 11.28 -4.95
C ALA A 167 5.34 12.45 -4.73
N LYS A 168 6.52 12.42 -5.36
CA LYS A 168 7.52 13.49 -5.23
C LYS A 168 7.20 14.73 -6.05
N SER A 169 6.39 14.62 -7.11
CA SER A 169 6.15 15.69 -8.08
C SER A 169 5.57 16.98 -7.50
N PRO A 170 4.70 16.98 -6.46
CA PRO A 170 4.19 18.23 -5.86
C PRO A 170 5.23 18.95 -4.98
N SER A 171 6.29 18.25 -4.55
CA SER A 171 7.30 18.77 -3.62
C SER A 171 8.41 19.47 -4.39
N THR A 172 8.18 20.71 -4.81
CA THR A 172 9.15 21.51 -5.58
C THR A 172 10.00 22.38 -4.67
N LYS A 173 11.05 23.03 -5.24
CA LYS A 173 11.86 24.02 -4.49
C LYS A 173 11.04 25.21 -3.98
N SER A 174 10.03 25.64 -4.72
CA SER A 174 9.11 26.73 -4.30
C SER A 174 8.03 26.25 -3.32
N ASN A 175 7.81 24.94 -3.23
CA ASN A 175 6.85 24.30 -2.32
C ASN A 175 7.46 23.04 -1.72
N PRO A 176 8.51 23.15 -0.87
CA PRO A 176 9.17 22.00 -0.30
C PRO A 176 8.28 21.31 0.73
N TYR A 177 8.34 19.98 0.75
CA TYR A 177 7.64 19.15 1.75
C TYR A 177 8.45 19.14 3.05
N ARG A 178 7.87 19.67 4.14
CA ARG A 178 8.51 19.63 5.47
C ARG A 178 8.40 18.23 6.06
N LEU A 179 9.54 17.60 6.38
CA LEU A 179 9.55 16.27 6.98
C LEU A 179 8.96 16.27 8.38
N SER A 180 8.07 15.32 8.66
CA SER A 180 7.30 15.24 9.91
C SER A 180 8.15 14.87 11.12
N VAL A 181 9.26 14.15 10.89
CA VAL A 181 10.13 13.62 11.97
C VAL A 181 11.10 14.66 12.55
N THR A 182 11.25 15.79 11.87
CA THR A 182 12.13 16.87 12.33
C THR A 182 11.71 18.18 11.67
N GLY A 183 11.62 19.23 12.48
CA GLY A 183 11.33 20.57 11.96
C GLY A 183 12.46 21.21 11.16
N ASP A 184 13.62 20.57 11.08
CA ASP A 184 14.86 21.13 10.56
C ASP A 184 15.13 20.75 9.10
N PHE A 185 14.34 19.82 8.54
CA PHE A 185 14.53 19.35 7.18
C PHE A 185 13.24 19.41 6.36
N SER A 186 13.41 19.78 5.11
CA SER A 186 12.39 19.68 4.07
C SER A 186 12.92 18.93 2.86
N TYR A 187 12.01 18.30 2.13
CA TYR A 187 12.30 17.59 0.88
C TYR A 187 11.83 18.42 -0.33
N ALA A 188 12.61 18.44 -1.39
CA ALA A 188 12.19 19.00 -2.68
C ALA A 188 12.73 18.18 -3.85
N ASN A 189 11.91 18.03 -4.90
CA ASN A 189 12.32 17.53 -6.21
C ASN A 189 12.62 18.71 -7.14
N LYS A 190 13.76 18.64 -7.83
CA LYS A 190 14.18 19.63 -8.81
C LYS A 190 14.62 18.93 -10.08
N SER A 191 13.77 18.98 -11.10
CA SER A 191 14.05 18.38 -12.41
C SER A 191 14.45 16.90 -12.35
N GLY A 192 13.75 16.12 -11.50
CA GLY A 192 14.00 14.69 -11.30
C GLY A 192 15.06 14.37 -10.25
N ASN A 193 15.76 15.37 -9.70
CA ASN A 193 16.75 15.18 -8.65
C ASN A 193 16.16 15.52 -7.28
N ASP A 194 16.43 14.69 -6.30
CA ASP A 194 15.91 14.79 -4.95
C ASP A 194 16.89 15.54 -4.04
N PHE A 195 16.38 16.54 -3.31
CA PHE A 195 17.15 17.38 -2.41
C PHE A 195 16.56 17.41 -1.00
N ILE A 196 17.45 17.48 -0.01
CA ILE A 196 17.12 17.80 1.37
C ILE A 196 17.55 19.25 1.63
N ILE A 197 16.61 20.04 2.13
CA ILE A 197 16.78 21.45 2.47
C ILE A 197 16.79 21.57 3.99
N ARG A 198 17.85 22.13 4.56
CA ARG A 198 17.96 22.41 5.98
C ARG A 198 17.24 23.70 6.35
N LYS A 199 16.96 23.89 7.64
CA LYS A 199 16.31 25.09 8.16
C LYS A 199 17.07 26.39 7.87
N ASP A 200 18.38 26.32 7.75
CA ASP A 200 19.25 27.44 7.35
C ASP A 200 19.23 27.74 5.84
N GLY A 201 18.47 27.00 5.06
CA GLY A 201 18.37 27.10 3.62
C GLY A 201 19.45 26.33 2.83
N THR A 202 20.36 25.64 3.51
CA THR A 202 21.37 24.80 2.84
C THR A 202 20.71 23.62 2.14
N GLU A 203 20.98 23.46 0.84
CA GLU A 203 20.49 22.35 0.02
C GLU A 203 21.58 21.30 -0.18
N SER A 204 21.24 20.03 -0.06
CA SER A 204 22.11 18.91 -0.45
C SER A 204 21.30 17.82 -1.17
N PRO A 205 21.88 17.15 -2.19
CA PRO A 205 21.23 15.99 -2.79
C PRO A 205 20.87 14.95 -1.72
N ALA A 206 19.67 14.35 -1.82
CA ALA A 206 19.19 13.34 -0.86
C ALA A 206 20.13 12.13 -0.74
N PHE A 207 20.85 11.84 -1.83
CA PHE A 207 21.89 10.80 -1.87
C PHE A 207 22.96 10.96 -0.78
N TYR A 208 23.30 12.21 -0.38
CA TYR A 208 24.30 12.49 0.67
C TYR A 208 23.69 12.64 2.07
N ALA A 209 22.38 12.48 2.21
CA ALA A 209 21.73 12.57 3.50
C ALA A 209 22.09 11.35 4.39
N SER A 210 21.86 11.46 5.70
CA SER A 210 22.00 10.34 6.61
C SER A 210 21.01 9.23 6.30
N SER A 211 21.31 7.99 6.67
CA SER A 211 20.45 6.83 6.44
C SER A 211 19.03 7.00 7.01
N GLY A 212 18.90 7.69 8.15
CA GLY A 212 17.59 8.03 8.73
C GLY A 212 16.78 8.94 7.82
N ILE A 213 17.38 10.02 7.30
CA ILE A 213 16.71 10.94 6.36
C ILE A 213 16.38 10.24 5.05
N GLN A 214 17.29 9.41 4.52
CA GLN A 214 17.05 8.61 3.30
C GLN A 214 15.90 7.63 3.48
N SER A 215 15.73 7.04 4.66
CA SER A 215 14.66 6.09 4.96
C SER A 215 13.31 6.78 5.19
N VAL A 216 13.30 7.89 5.92
CA VAL A 216 12.05 8.57 6.30
C VAL A 216 11.46 9.42 5.18
N THR A 217 12.29 10.00 4.33
CA THR A 217 11.80 10.89 3.25
C THR A 217 10.79 10.21 2.34
N PRO A 218 11.08 9.04 1.72
CA PRO A 218 10.08 8.36 0.89
C PRO A 218 8.87 7.87 1.70
N LEU A 219 9.06 7.44 2.94
CA LEU A 219 7.96 7.03 3.80
C LEU A 219 6.97 8.17 4.05
N ASP A 220 7.48 9.31 4.50
CA ASP A 220 6.69 10.47 4.90
C ASP A 220 5.99 11.10 3.69
N VAL A 221 6.75 11.40 2.63
CA VAL A 221 6.22 12.01 1.41
C VAL A 221 5.17 11.13 0.75
N MET A 222 5.45 9.82 0.55
CA MET A 222 4.50 8.91 -0.08
C MET A 222 3.24 8.70 0.73
N SER A 223 3.36 8.48 2.04
CA SER A 223 2.18 8.23 2.88
C SER A 223 1.22 9.41 2.85
N HIS A 224 1.74 10.64 2.97
CA HIS A 224 0.93 11.86 2.89
C HIS A 224 0.36 12.08 1.49
N TYR A 225 1.16 11.85 0.45
CA TYR A 225 0.66 11.93 -0.91
C TYR A 225 -0.50 10.97 -1.14
N MET A 226 -0.35 9.69 -0.77
CA MET A 226 -1.40 8.67 -0.96
C MET A 226 -2.69 9.03 -0.22
N MET A 227 -2.60 9.46 1.04
CA MET A 227 -3.76 9.91 1.81
C MET A 227 -4.39 11.19 1.22
N SER A 228 -3.58 12.07 0.62
CA SER A 228 -4.07 13.28 -0.04
C SER A 228 -4.87 13.02 -1.32
N GLN A 229 -4.75 11.82 -1.92
CA GLN A 229 -5.47 11.47 -3.14
C GLN A 229 -6.97 11.19 -2.91
N VAL A 230 -7.38 10.93 -1.66
CA VAL A 230 -8.80 10.74 -1.32
C VAL A 230 -9.60 11.99 -1.72
N GLY A 231 -10.70 11.78 -2.46
CA GLY A 231 -11.52 12.81 -3.08
C GLY A 231 -11.05 13.29 -4.47
N LYS A 232 -9.83 12.90 -4.91
CA LYS A 232 -9.32 13.30 -6.23
C LYS A 232 -9.70 12.29 -7.32
N ARG A 233 -9.73 12.78 -8.57
CA ARG A 233 -10.01 11.95 -9.74
C ARG A 233 -8.95 10.86 -9.90
N ALA A 234 -9.41 9.62 -10.07
CA ALA A 234 -8.53 8.48 -10.34
C ALA A 234 -8.21 8.38 -11.83
N PRO A 235 -6.96 8.08 -12.22
CA PRO A 235 -6.66 7.74 -13.59
C PRO A 235 -7.34 6.40 -13.95
N MET A 236 -8.00 6.36 -15.10
CA MET A 236 -8.73 5.19 -15.59
C MET A 236 -8.48 4.99 -17.08
N SER A 237 -8.62 3.76 -17.56
CA SER A 237 -8.60 3.47 -18.99
C SER A 237 -9.83 4.07 -19.69
N MET A 238 -9.73 4.37 -20.98
CA MET A 238 -10.87 4.87 -21.77
C MET A 238 -12.04 3.87 -21.80
N SER A 239 -11.76 2.57 -21.81
CA SER A 239 -12.79 1.53 -21.75
C SER A 239 -13.55 1.55 -20.44
N ASP A 240 -12.84 1.71 -19.30
CA ASP A 240 -13.49 1.78 -17.98
C ASP A 240 -14.31 3.08 -17.84
N LEU A 241 -13.78 4.22 -18.34
CA LEU A 241 -14.51 5.50 -18.35
C LEU A 241 -15.80 5.42 -19.16
N ASN A 242 -15.76 4.86 -20.35
CA ASN A 242 -16.93 4.72 -21.21
C ASN A 242 -18.02 3.78 -20.63
N ALA A 243 -17.61 2.83 -19.79
CA ALA A 243 -18.53 1.92 -19.11
C ALA A 243 -19.17 2.52 -17.86
N ILE A 244 -18.68 3.66 -17.38
CA ILE A 244 -19.23 4.38 -16.23
C ILE A 244 -20.19 5.44 -16.78
N GLN A 245 -21.48 5.08 -16.88
CA GLN A 245 -22.52 5.99 -17.38
C GLN A 245 -22.96 7.05 -16.36
N GLU A 246 -22.62 6.87 -15.08
CA GLU A 246 -23.02 7.77 -14.00
C GLU A 246 -21.94 8.84 -13.76
N PRO A 247 -22.23 10.13 -13.99
CA PRO A 247 -21.24 11.23 -13.84
C PRO A 247 -20.63 11.35 -12.44
N ASN A 248 -21.38 10.96 -11.42
CA ASN A 248 -20.97 11.03 -10.00
C ASN A 248 -20.61 9.67 -9.42
N SER A 249 -20.22 8.71 -10.26
CA SER A 249 -19.84 7.37 -9.77
C SER A 249 -18.66 7.43 -8.82
N LYS A 250 -18.78 6.78 -7.66
CA LYS A 250 -17.69 6.57 -6.69
C LYS A 250 -16.44 5.87 -7.27
N ARG A 251 -16.52 5.37 -8.50
CA ARG A 251 -15.39 4.78 -9.22
C ARG A 251 -14.49 5.81 -9.90
N LEU A 252 -14.98 7.02 -10.17
CA LEU A 252 -14.24 8.09 -10.87
C LEU A 252 -13.26 8.84 -9.97
N THR A 253 -13.46 8.80 -8.65
CA THR A 253 -12.59 9.41 -7.65
C THR A 253 -12.11 8.36 -6.65
N TYR A 254 -10.98 8.62 -6.01
CA TYR A 254 -10.54 7.78 -4.91
C TYR A 254 -11.40 8.05 -3.67
N GLN A 255 -12.20 7.08 -3.26
CA GLN A 255 -13.04 7.16 -2.07
C GLN A 255 -12.28 6.81 -0.80
N SER A 256 -11.18 6.09 -0.92
CA SER A 256 -10.30 5.72 0.18
C SER A 256 -8.85 5.57 -0.27
N ALA A 257 -7.93 5.58 0.69
CA ALA A 257 -6.54 5.20 0.49
C ALA A 257 -6.15 4.07 1.46
N GLN A 258 -5.41 3.09 0.96
CA GLN A 258 -4.92 1.95 1.74
C GLN A 258 -3.41 1.88 1.59
N VAL A 259 -2.68 2.15 2.66
CA VAL A 259 -1.22 2.21 2.67
C VAL A 259 -0.66 1.13 3.58
N PHE A 260 0.17 0.28 3.01
CA PHE A 260 0.85 -0.83 3.66
C PHE A 260 2.33 -0.48 3.83
N ILE A 261 2.84 -0.48 5.06
CA ILE A 261 4.18 0.03 5.38
C ILE A 261 4.97 -1.02 6.15
N GLU A 262 6.10 -1.42 5.61
CA GLU A 262 7.07 -2.26 6.32
C GLU A 262 8.03 -1.39 7.13
N GLU A 263 8.24 -1.79 8.38
CA GLU A 263 9.28 -1.26 9.29
C GLU A 263 9.41 0.27 9.26
N PRO A 264 8.36 1.04 9.63
CA PRO A 264 8.42 2.51 9.61
C PRO A 264 9.53 3.07 10.49
N GLU A 265 9.97 2.31 11.49
CA GLU A 265 11.04 2.64 12.41
C GLU A 265 12.45 2.54 11.84
N GLN A 266 12.62 1.95 10.65
CA GLN A 266 13.94 1.62 10.09
C GLN A 266 14.86 2.84 10.02
N ASN A 267 16.07 2.70 10.60
CA ASN A 267 17.10 3.74 10.66
C ASN A 267 16.70 5.03 11.42
N LEU A 268 15.62 5.00 12.22
CA LEU A 268 15.13 6.14 12.97
C LEU A 268 15.45 6.03 14.46
N TYR A 269 15.81 7.17 15.05
CA TYR A 269 15.89 7.32 16.50
C TYR A 269 14.48 7.25 17.14
N PRO A 270 14.32 6.76 18.38
CA PRO A 270 13.00 6.54 19.01
C PRO A 270 12.03 7.73 18.95
N GLU A 271 12.52 8.96 19.17
CA GLU A 271 11.67 10.14 19.04
C GLU A 271 11.14 10.35 17.63
N SER A 272 11.98 10.11 16.60
CA SER A 272 11.57 10.20 15.20
C SER A 272 10.58 9.08 14.82
N GLN A 273 10.70 7.89 15.43
CA GLN A 273 9.73 6.81 15.25
C GLN A 273 8.35 7.25 15.76
N ARG A 274 8.29 7.85 16.95
CA ARG A 274 7.04 8.39 17.51
C ARG A 274 6.44 9.48 16.62
N LEU A 275 7.25 10.41 16.14
CA LEU A 275 6.79 11.51 15.30
C LEU A 275 6.23 11.03 13.95
N ILE A 276 6.87 10.05 13.29
CA ILE A 276 6.34 9.52 12.03
C ILE A 276 5.00 8.82 12.23
N ILE A 277 4.84 8.03 13.29
CA ILE A 277 3.56 7.36 13.59
C ILE A 277 2.45 8.40 13.82
N LEU A 278 2.71 9.45 14.62
CA LEU A 278 1.73 10.52 14.83
C LEU A 278 1.36 11.23 13.52
N SER A 279 2.33 11.45 12.64
CA SER A 279 2.11 12.04 11.31
C SER A 279 1.22 11.15 10.43
N LEU A 280 1.48 9.84 10.41
CA LEU A 280 0.67 8.87 9.67
C LEU A 280 -0.78 8.84 10.18
N VAL A 281 -0.97 8.81 11.50
CA VAL A 281 -2.32 8.86 12.12
C VAL A 281 -3.06 10.13 11.74
N LYS A 282 -2.38 11.29 11.74
CA LYS A 282 -2.96 12.56 11.33
C LYS A 282 -3.37 12.54 9.85
N ALA A 283 -2.50 12.05 8.96
CA ALA A 283 -2.81 11.93 7.54
C ALA A 283 -4.01 11.01 7.28
N LEU A 284 -4.11 9.88 8.00
CA LEU A 284 -5.24 8.98 7.95
C LEU A 284 -6.54 9.67 8.41
N ALA A 285 -6.50 10.37 9.54
CA ALA A 285 -7.67 11.08 10.07
C ALA A 285 -8.17 12.18 9.11
N GLU A 286 -7.24 12.88 8.43
CA GLU A 286 -7.59 13.88 7.41
C GLU A 286 -8.21 13.24 6.16
N ALA A 287 -7.70 12.09 5.72
CA ALA A 287 -8.28 11.36 4.60
C ALA A 287 -9.71 10.87 4.90
N GLN A 288 -9.95 10.35 6.11
CA GLN A 288 -11.27 9.85 6.52
C GLN A 288 -12.36 10.94 6.61
N LYS A 289 -11.98 12.21 6.74
CA LYS A 289 -12.94 13.32 6.75
C LYS A 289 -13.47 13.68 5.36
N LYS A 290 -12.79 13.23 4.29
CA LYS A 290 -13.10 13.63 2.91
C LYS A 290 -14.17 12.77 2.28
N GLU A 291 -14.18 11.48 2.56
CA GLU A 291 -15.06 10.51 1.91
C GLU A 291 -15.59 9.48 2.93
N SER A 292 -16.69 8.82 2.58
CA SER A 292 -17.39 7.88 3.46
C SER A 292 -16.72 6.49 3.56
N GLU A 293 -15.94 6.10 2.54
CA GLU A 293 -15.30 4.79 2.53
C GLU A 293 -14.03 4.83 3.41
N PRO A 294 -13.78 3.82 4.26
CA PRO A 294 -12.70 3.87 5.22
C PRO A 294 -11.33 3.77 4.56
N SER A 295 -10.47 4.76 4.82
CA SER A 295 -9.04 4.66 4.54
C SER A 295 -8.34 3.82 5.59
N MET A 296 -7.20 3.19 5.24
CA MET A 296 -6.47 2.30 6.12
C MET A 296 -4.95 2.54 6.02
N ILE A 297 -4.28 2.49 7.16
CA ILE A 297 -2.83 2.31 7.26
C ILE A 297 -2.55 1.01 8.01
N MET A 298 -1.73 0.15 7.41
CA MET A 298 -1.24 -1.06 8.05
C MET A 298 0.28 -1.01 8.17
N LEU A 299 0.79 -1.24 9.36
CA LEU A 299 2.21 -1.22 9.68
C LEU A 299 2.69 -2.61 10.12
N THR A 300 3.88 -3.00 9.71
CA THR A 300 4.62 -4.10 10.34
C THR A 300 5.84 -3.54 11.04
N THR A 301 6.10 -3.92 12.28
CA THR A 301 7.20 -3.37 13.08
C THR A 301 7.86 -4.43 13.95
N HIS A 302 9.12 -4.21 14.25
CA HIS A 302 9.89 -4.90 15.29
C HIS A 302 10.10 -4.03 16.53
N SER A 303 9.77 -2.74 16.43
CA SER A 303 9.93 -1.78 17.51
C SER A 303 8.86 -1.95 18.58
N PRO A 304 9.23 -1.93 19.85
CA PRO A 304 8.26 -1.87 20.95
C PRO A 304 7.74 -0.44 21.23
N TYR A 305 8.24 0.58 20.50
CA TYR A 305 7.96 2.00 20.70
C TYR A 305 6.96 2.56 19.70
#